data_08ffbf810d2d8e41b4fd28926eddccd2
#
_entry.id   08ffbf810d2d8e41b4fd28926eddccd2
#
_cell.length_a   1.000
_cell.length_b   1.000
_cell.length_c   1.000
_cell.angle_alpha   90.00
_cell.angle_beta   90.00
_cell.angle_gamma   90.00
#
_symmetry.space_group_name_H-M   'P 1'
#
loop_
_entity.id
_entity.type
_entity.pdbx_description
1 polymer ?
#
loop_
_entity_poly.entity_id
_entity_poly.type
_entity_poly.pdbx_seq_one_letter_code
_entity_poly.pdbx_strand_id
1 'polypeptide(L)'
;MSENEIREPVQKRSIEKKDKIIKAGFDLICEKGYYNTNTAEIAKSAGVSTGIVYSYFKDKHDILIEGIKIYANDIFYPMINLDKKFNKENLKETFFNMINSFIENHKLSQTAHEEIMSMVHLDKEIAEIYHNYEIETTNHFTELLLQNGFNQDNLSEKVHIALGLIDNLCHEIVYHKHEHMNYKKMIEIVVNTIINII
;
A
#
# COMPACT_ATOMS: atom_id res chain seq x y z
N MET A 1 23.73 8.50 -29.97
CA MET A 1 23.68 8.16 -28.53
C MET A 1 22.96 6.85 -28.44
N SER A 2 23.64 5.75 -28.06
CA SER A 2 22.97 4.45 -27.92
C SER A 2 21.99 4.53 -26.75
N GLU A 3 20.73 4.25 -27.00
CA GLU A 3 19.75 4.01 -25.95
C GLU A 3 20.32 2.90 -25.06
N ASN A 4 20.56 3.24 -23.78
CA ASN A 4 20.93 2.22 -22.81
C ASN A 4 19.71 1.34 -22.59
N GLU A 5 19.72 0.13 -23.15
CA GLU A 5 18.70 -0.87 -22.83
C GLU A 5 18.71 -1.13 -21.31
N ILE A 6 17.55 -0.90 -20.70
CA ILE A 6 17.34 -1.22 -19.28
C ILE A 6 17.42 -2.74 -19.12
N ARG A 7 18.31 -3.21 -18.24
CA ARG A 7 18.56 -4.63 -18.02
C ARG A 7 17.58 -5.20 -16.98
N GLU A 8 16.81 -6.19 -17.37
CA GLU A 8 16.16 -7.05 -16.40
C GLU A 8 17.17 -8.03 -15.79
N PRO A 9 17.35 -8.01 -14.47
CA PRO A 9 18.36 -8.84 -13.81
C PRO A 9 17.89 -10.29 -13.72
N VAL A 10 18.72 -11.21 -14.27
CA VAL A 10 18.49 -12.67 -14.21
C VAL A 10 19.37 -13.34 -13.13
N GLN A 11 20.52 -12.73 -12.77
CA GLN A 11 21.42 -13.29 -11.77
C GLN A 11 21.11 -12.75 -10.37
N LYS A 12 21.17 -13.62 -9.34
CA LYS A 12 20.88 -13.29 -7.93
C LYS A 12 21.54 -11.98 -7.44
N ARG A 13 22.83 -11.79 -7.73
CA ARG A 13 23.56 -10.55 -7.36
C ARG A 13 23.02 -9.29 -8.05
N SER A 14 22.45 -9.45 -9.24
CA SER A 14 21.88 -8.35 -10.00
C SER A 14 20.51 -7.97 -9.44
N ILE A 15 19.71 -8.96 -9.04
CA ILE A 15 18.43 -8.77 -8.35
C ILE A 15 18.65 -8.07 -7.01
N GLU A 16 19.54 -8.59 -6.16
CA GLU A 16 19.87 -7.98 -4.86
C GLU A 16 20.35 -6.52 -5.00
N LYS A 17 21.02 -6.20 -6.10
CA LYS A 17 21.46 -4.83 -6.38
C LYS A 17 20.30 -3.92 -6.81
N LYS A 18 19.40 -4.42 -7.67
CA LYS A 18 18.17 -3.71 -8.05
C LYS A 18 17.33 -3.42 -6.82
N ASP A 19 17.12 -4.41 -5.95
CA ASP A 19 16.34 -4.28 -4.72
C ASP A 19 16.93 -3.24 -3.75
N LYS A 20 18.26 -3.22 -3.62
CA LYS A 20 18.95 -2.18 -2.81
C LYS A 20 18.74 -0.77 -3.35
N ILE A 21 18.72 -0.61 -4.67
CA ILE A 21 18.47 0.69 -5.30
C ILE A 21 17.02 1.13 -5.06
N ILE A 22 16.06 0.21 -5.25
CA ILE A 22 14.64 0.49 -5.01
C ILE A 22 14.43 0.91 -3.55
N LYS A 23 14.91 0.09 -2.60
CA LYS A 23 14.77 0.40 -1.18
C LYS A 23 15.40 1.76 -0.82
N ALA A 24 16.64 2.00 -1.22
CA ALA A 24 17.34 3.25 -0.92
C ALA A 24 16.64 4.46 -1.55
N GLY A 25 16.13 4.33 -2.77
CA GLY A 25 15.39 5.38 -3.46
C GLY A 25 14.05 5.66 -2.81
N PHE A 26 13.30 4.62 -2.50
CA PHE A 26 12.01 4.72 -1.83
C PHE A 26 12.15 5.35 -0.44
N ASP A 27 13.08 4.86 0.39
CA ASP A 27 13.34 5.39 1.73
C ASP A 27 13.70 6.90 1.67
N LEU A 28 14.58 7.32 0.75
CA LEU A 28 14.95 8.72 0.57
C LEU A 28 13.79 9.59 0.10
N ILE A 29 12.97 9.10 -0.83
CA ILE A 29 11.79 9.82 -1.32
C ILE A 29 10.78 10.00 -0.19
N CYS A 30 10.54 8.98 0.62
CA CYS A 30 9.66 9.07 1.78
C CYS A 30 10.19 10.03 2.87
N GLU A 31 11.52 10.12 3.03
CA GLU A 31 12.14 11.02 4.03
C GLU A 31 12.17 12.49 3.59
N LYS A 32 12.49 12.74 2.32
CA LYS A 32 12.80 14.10 1.82
C LYS A 32 11.76 14.66 0.85
N GLY A 33 10.87 13.82 0.36
CA GLY A 33 9.96 14.10 -0.73
C GLY A 33 10.55 13.79 -2.11
N TYR A 34 9.67 13.43 -3.05
CA TYR A 34 10.06 13.07 -4.41
C TYR A 34 10.87 14.16 -5.12
N TYR A 35 10.43 15.41 -5.04
CA TYR A 35 11.08 16.53 -5.75
C TYR A 35 12.44 16.91 -5.16
N ASN A 36 12.68 16.63 -3.89
CA ASN A 36 13.93 16.92 -3.18
C ASN A 36 14.96 15.79 -3.26
N THR A 37 14.63 14.67 -3.88
CA THR A 37 15.50 13.51 -4.04
C THR A 37 16.05 13.45 -5.47
N ASN A 38 17.31 13.06 -5.62
CA ASN A 38 17.96 12.87 -6.93
C ASN A 38 18.67 11.51 -7.04
N THR A 39 18.91 11.07 -8.28
CA THR A 39 19.51 9.76 -8.58
C THR A 39 20.93 9.59 -8.01
N ALA A 40 21.70 10.67 -7.85
CA ALA A 40 23.05 10.59 -7.29
C ALA A 40 23.01 10.30 -5.77
N GLU A 41 22.05 10.88 -5.04
CA GLU A 41 21.82 10.57 -3.63
C GLU A 41 21.32 9.13 -3.45
N ILE A 42 20.42 8.67 -4.32
CA ILE A 42 19.95 7.28 -4.32
C ILE A 42 21.13 6.32 -4.54
N ALA A 43 21.96 6.57 -5.55
CA ALA A 43 23.14 5.76 -5.81
C ALA A 43 24.09 5.69 -4.60
N LYS A 44 24.35 6.83 -3.97
CA LYS A 44 25.18 6.92 -2.75
C LYS A 44 24.57 6.11 -1.61
N SER A 45 23.27 6.25 -1.37
CA SER A 45 22.56 5.51 -0.30
C SER A 45 22.55 4.01 -0.55
N ALA A 46 22.37 3.57 -1.81
CA ALA A 46 22.40 2.16 -2.21
C ALA A 46 23.82 1.56 -2.23
N GLY A 47 24.87 2.38 -2.06
CA GLY A 47 26.28 1.93 -2.14
C GLY A 47 26.71 1.51 -3.54
N VAL A 48 26.18 2.16 -4.58
CA VAL A 48 26.49 1.90 -5.99
C VAL A 48 26.89 3.18 -6.73
N SER A 49 27.47 3.06 -7.93
CA SER A 49 27.67 4.22 -8.78
C SER A 49 26.37 4.65 -9.48
N THR A 50 26.25 5.92 -9.83
CA THR A 50 25.11 6.46 -10.58
C THR A 50 24.91 5.73 -11.93
N GLY A 51 25.99 5.32 -12.59
CA GLY A 51 25.91 4.52 -13.82
C GLY A 51 25.26 3.15 -13.60
N ILE A 52 25.41 2.56 -12.41
CA ILE A 52 24.72 1.31 -12.05
C ILE A 52 23.22 1.57 -11.88
N VAL A 53 22.82 2.68 -11.27
CA VAL A 53 21.38 3.03 -11.16
C VAL A 53 20.76 3.15 -12.54
N TYR A 54 21.39 3.88 -13.46
CA TYR A 54 20.90 4.05 -14.84
C TYR A 54 20.96 2.76 -15.69
N SER A 55 21.62 1.70 -15.24
CA SER A 55 21.52 0.40 -15.90
C SER A 55 20.25 -0.37 -15.56
N TYR A 56 19.51 0.02 -14.52
CA TYR A 56 18.27 -0.63 -14.06
C TYR A 56 17.04 0.27 -14.19
N PHE A 57 17.21 1.59 -14.15
CA PHE A 57 16.12 2.56 -14.09
C PHE A 57 16.45 3.76 -15.00
N LYS A 58 15.46 4.29 -15.68
CA LYS A 58 15.61 5.51 -16.50
C LYS A 58 15.87 6.73 -15.63
N ASP A 59 15.11 6.81 -14.53
CA ASP A 59 15.16 7.90 -13.58
C ASP A 59 14.65 7.49 -12.20
N LYS A 60 14.49 8.45 -11.30
CA LYS A 60 13.97 8.22 -9.95
C LYS A 60 12.47 7.89 -9.91
N HIS A 61 11.73 8.20 -10.99
CA HIS A 61 10.31 7.86 -11.10
C HIS A 61 10.12 6.36 -11.23
N ASP A 62 10.88 5.69 -12.09
CA ASP A 62 10.88 4.22 -12.19
C ASP A 62 11.19 3.56 -10.84
N ILE A 63 12.13 4.14 -10.07
CA ILE A 63 12.50 3.64 -8.74
C ILE A 63 11.33 3.81 -7.76
N LEU A 64 10.64 4.95 -7.78
CA LEU A 64 9.47 5.21 -6.96
C LEU A 64 8.34 4.22 -7.28
N ILE A 65 8.04 4.00 -8.56
CA ILE A 65 7.02 3.04 -8.99
C ILE A 65 7.29 1.64 -8.45
N GLU A 66 8.52 1.14 -8.59
CA GLU A 66 8.88 -0.17 -8.04
C GLU A 66 8.81 -0.20 -6.50
N GLY A 67 9.19 0.89 -5.84
CA GLY A 67 9.05 1.05 -4.40
C GLY A 67 7.59 1.05 -3.95
N ILE A 68 6.69 1.73 -4.67
CA ILE A 68 5.24 1.74 -4.39
C ILE A 68 4.64 0.34 -4.52
N LYS A 69 5.03 -0.44 -5.55
CA LYS A 69 4.57 -1.83 -5.72
C LYS A 69 4.95 -2.71 -4.53
N ILE A 70 6.19 -2.58 -4.05
CA ILE A 70 6.65 -3.32 -2.86
C ILE A 70 5.87 -2.87 -1.62
N TYR A 71 5.74 -1.55 -1.43
CA TYR A 71 5.00 -0.97 -0.31
C TYR A 71 3.53 -1.42 -0.30
N ALA A 72 2.86 -1.42 -1.45
CA ALA A 72 1.49 -1.90 -1.57
C ALA A 72 1.37 -3.36 -1.16
N ASN A 73 2.30 -4.22 -1.58
CA ASN A 73 2.34 -5.62 -1.17
C ASN A 73 2.53 -5.79 0.35
N ASP A 74 3.37 -4.97 0.97
CA ASP A 74 3.65 -5.07 2.42
C ASP A 74 2.48 -4.58 3.28
N ILE A 75 1.64 -3.68 2.77
CA ILE A 75 0.49 -3.13 3.49
C ILE A 75 -0.82 -3.80 3.10
N PHE A 76 -1.12 -3.90 1.80
CA PHE A 76 -2.39 -4.48 1.35
C PHE A 76 -2.39 -6.00 1.42
N TYR A 77 -1.26 -6.67 1.14
CA TYR A 77 -1.16 -8.13 1.18
C TYR A 77 -1.46 -8.75 2.56
N PRO A 78 -1.02 -8.20 3.70
CA PRO A 78 -1.42 -8.70 5.02
C PRO A 78 -2.93 -8.61 5.29
N MET A 79 -3.62 -7.64 4.68
CA MET A 79 -5.08 -7.56 4.74
C MET A 79 -5.75 -8.64 3.91
N ILE A 80 -5.13 -9.01 2.80
CA ILE A 80 -5.63 -9.99 1.83
C ILE A 80 -5.40 -11.42 2.36
N ASN A 81 -4.39 -11.66 3.17
CA ASN A 81 -4.06 -12.96 3.76
C ASN A 81 -4.92 -13.30 4.99
N LEU A 82 -6.22 -13.15 4.86
CA LEU A 82 -7.16 -13.75 5.81
C LEU A 82 -7.24 -15.26 5.53
N ASP A 83 -6.19 -16.00 5.87
CA ASP A 83 -6.13 -17.47 5.80
C ASP A 83 -7.14 -18.19 6.72
N LYS A 84 -8.00 -17.45 7.38
CA LYS A 84 -8.96 -18.00 8.33
C LYS A 84 -10.34 -18.03 7.70
N LYS A 85 -10.93 -19.23 7.69
CA LYS A 85 -12.37 -19.37 7.49
C LYS A 85 -13.08 -18.51 8.53
N PHE A 86 -13.76 -17.49 8.07
CA PHE A 86 -14.65 -16.70 8.91
C PHE A 86 -16.11 -17.03 8.57
N ASN A 87 -16.98 -16.81 9.52
CA ASN A 87 -18.41 -17.00 9.38
C ASN A 87 -19.14 -15.85 10.08
N LYS A 88 -20.46 -15.87 10.06
CA LYS A 88 -21.26 -14.79 10.69
C LYS A 88 -20.99 -14.64 12.20
N GLU A 89 -20.58 -15.69 12.89
CA GLU A 89 -20.36 -15.70 14.34
C GLU A 89 -19.06 -14.97 14.73
N ASN A 90 -17.98 -15.16 13.95
CA ASN A 90 -16.67 -14.57 14.22
C ASN A 90 -16.34 -13.32 13.35
N LEU A 91 -17.27 -12.92 12.47
CA LEU A 91 -17.07 -11.81 11.53
C LEU A 91 -16.66 -10.51 12.24
N LYS A 92 -17.30 -10.20 13.36
CA LYS A 92 -17.01 -8.99 14.14
C LYS A 92 -15.58 -8.97 14.67
N GLU A 93 -15.11 -10.07 15.21
CA GLU A 93 -13.76 -10.22 15.72
C GLU A 93 -12.74 -10.17 14.56
N THR A 94 -13.07 -10.79 13.45
CA THR A 94 -12.23 -10.79 12.24
C THR A 94 -12.02 -9.37 11.72
N PHE A 95 -13.07 -8.57 11.54
CA PHE A 95 -12.94 -7.18 11.11
C PHE A 95 -12.23 -6.31 12.14
N PHE A 96 -12.50 -6.51 13.42
CA PHE A 96 -11.81 -5.76 14.47
C PHE A 96 -10.29 -6.01 14.44
N ASN A 97 -9.87 -7.27 14.31
CA ASN A 97 -8.46 -7.64 14.23
C ASN A 97 -7.81 -7.12 12.93
N MET A 98 -8.53 -7.17 11.82
CA MET A 98 -8.08 -6.63 10.54
C MET A 98 -7.82 -5.12 10.61
N ILE A 99 -8.77 -4.36 11.16
CA ILE A 99 -8.62 -2.90 11.32
C ILE A 99 -7.42 -2.57 12.22
N ASN A 100 -7.26 -3.27 13.34
CA ASN A 100 -6.12 -3.03 14.23
C ASN A 100 -4.78 -3.36 13.54
N SER A 101 -4.72 -4.44 12.78
CA SER A 101 -3.52 -4.79 12.01
C SER A 101 -3.20 -3.72 10.96
N PHE A 102 -4.22 -3.19 10.29
CA PHE A 102 -4.07 -2.14 9.31
C PHE A 102 -3.58 -0.82 9.92
N ILE A 103 -4.12 -0.44 11.09
CA ILE A 103 -3.65 0.73 11.85
C ILE A 103 -2.17 0.58 12.21
N GLU A 104 -1.74 -0.59 12.70
CA GLU A 104 -0.33 -0.79 13.07
C GLU A 104 0.59 -0.73 11.83
N ASN A 105 0.20 -1.29 10.70
CA ASN A 105 0.95 -1.19 9.46
C ASN A 105 1.08 0.26 8.97
N HIS A 106 0.02 1.05 9.06
CA HIS A 106 0.04 2.48 8.71
C HIS A 106 0.98 3.28 9.62
N LYS A 107 1.03 2.97 10.93
CA LYS A 107 1.97 3.63 11.85
C LYS A 107 3.42 3.36 11.50
N LEU A 108 3.75 2.15 11.04
CA LEU A 108 5.11 1.77 10.67
C LEU A 108 5.58 2.45 9.38
N SER A 109 4.66 2.91 8.55
CA SER A 109 4.93 3.44 7.20
C SER A 109 4.41 4.86 6.99
N GLN A 110 4.21 5.63 8.06
CA GLN A 110 3.53 6.93 8.03
C GLN A 110 4.07 7.88 6.96
N THR A 111 5.38 8.14 6.91
CA THR A 111 5.98 9.06 5.93
C THR A 111 5.86 8.56 4.50
N ALA A 112 6.00 7.24 4.30
CA ALA A 112 5.85 6.61 2.99
C ALA A 112 4.44 6.79 2.45
N HIS A 113 3.43 6.56 3.29
CA HIS A 113 2.04 6.67 2.89
C HIS A 113 1.66 8.11 2.49
N GLU A 114 2.04 9.12 3.27
CA GLU A 114 1.77 10.52 2.96
C GLU A 114 2.41 10.95 1.62
N GLU A 115 3.64 10.55 1.35
CA GLU A 115 4.32 10.86 0.11
C GLU A 115 3.67 10.16 -1.10
N ILE A 116 3.30 8.88 -0.96
CA ILE A 116 2.58 8.13 -2.01
C ILE A 116 1.25 8.81 -2.32
N MET A 117 0.45 9.17 -1.31
CA MET A 117 -0.84 9.82 -1.51
C MET A 117 -0.69 11.19 -2.16
N SER A 118 0.36 11.95 -1.81
CA SER A 118 0.72 13.19 -2.51
C SER A 118 0.99 12.93 -4.00
N MET A 119 1.76 11.89 -4.32
CA MET A 119 2.08 11.53 -5.71
C MET A 119 0.89 10.98 -6.48
N VAL A 120 -0.04 10.25 -5.85
CA VAL A 120 -1.31 9.81 -6.47
C VAL A 120 -2.11 10.99 -7.04
N HIS A 121 -2.07 12.14 -6.38
CA HIS A 121 -2.76 13.35 -6.88
C HIS A 121 -2.00 14.10 -7.98
N LEU A 122 -0.70 13.90 -8.09
CA LEU A 122 0.18 14.67 -8.99
C LEU A 122 0.66 13.88 -10.20
N ASP A 123 0.65 12.56 -10.14
CA ASP A 123 1.22 11.67 -11.14
C ASP A 123 0.19 10.63 -11.60
N LYS A 124 -0.11 10.65 -12.90
CA LYS A 124 -1.16 9.81 -13.48
C LYS A 124 -0.82 8.32 -13.45
N GLU A 125 0.44 7.96 -13.66
CA GLU A 125 0.87 6.56 -13.65
C GLU A 125 0.80 5.98 -12.23
N ILE A 126 1.20 6.74 -11.23
CA ILE A 126 1.08 6.36 -9.82
C ILE A 126 -0.39 6.25 -9.41
N ALA A 127 -1.25 7.17 -9.87
CA ALA A 127 -2.69 7.10 -9.63
C ALA A 127 -3.30 5.82 -10.22
N GLU A 128 -2.95 5.47 -11.47
CA GLU A 128 -3.44 4.24 -12.11
C GLU A 128 -2.99 2.98 -11.35
N ILE A 129 -1.75 2.94 -10.88
CA ILE A 129 -1.23 1.83 -10.06
C ILE A 129 -2.03 1.72 -8.75
N TYR A 130 -2.23 2.83 -8.04
CA TYR A 130 -2.97 2.86 -6.78
C TYR A 130 -4.41 2.40 -6.96
N HIS A 131 -5.14 2.93 -7.95
CA HIS A 131 -6.52 2.54 -8.24
C HIS A 131 -6.65 1.06 -8.64
N ASN A 132 -5.66 0.51 -9.36
CA ASN A 132 -5.65 -0.91 -9.67
C ASN A 132 -5.55 -1.76 -8.39
N TYR A 133 -4.70 -1.39 -7.43
CA TYR A 133 -4.63 -2.07 -6.14
C TYR A 133 -5.93 -1.99 -5.35
N GLU A 134 -6.62 -0.85 -5.36
CA GLU A 134 -7.94 -0.72 -4.70
C GLU A 134 -8.96 -1.71 -5.28
N ILE A 135 -9.02 -1.81 -6.61
CA ILE A 135 -9.96 -2.71 -7.31
C ILE A 135 -9.57 -4.18 -7.09
N GLU A 136 -8.30 -4.52 -7.20
CA GLU A 136 -7.80 -5.88 -6.93
C GLU A 136 -8.13 -6.31 -5.48
N THR A 137 -7.92 -5.43 -4.52
CA THR A 137 -8.26 -5.65 -3.11
C THR A 137 -9.77 -5.85 -2.94
N THR A 138 -10.59 -5.00 -3.57
CA THR A 138 -12.05 -5.13 -3.56
C THR A 138 -12.50 -6.47 -4.10
N ASN A 139 -11.98 -6.88 -5.25
CA ASN A 139 -12.31 -8.16 -5.89
C ASN A 139 -11.93 -9.35 -5.00
N HIS A 140 -10.72 -9.32 -4.44
CA HIS A 140 -10.24 -10.36 -3.54
C HIS A 140 -11.13 -10.55 -2.32
N PHE A 141 -11.48 -9.45 -1.61
CA PHE A 141 -12.38 -9.52 -0.46
C PHE A 141 -13.80 -9.95 -0.84
N THR A 142 -14.29 -9.54 -2.00
CA THR A 142 -15.59 -9.99 -2.52
C THR A 142 -15.59 -11.50 -2.73
N GLU A 143 -14.58 -12.05 -3.39
CA GLU A 143 -14.43 -13.49 -3.59
C GLU A 143 -14.31 -14.25 -2.26
N LEU A 144 -13.54 -13.72 -1.33
CA LEU A 144 -13.37 -14.31 0.00
C LEU A 144 -14.69 -14.38 0.77
N LEU A 145 -15.50 -13.33 0.72
CA LEU A 145 -16.85 -13.31 1.32
C LEU A 145 -17.78 -14.33 0.66
N LEU A 146 -17.79 -14.40 -0.68
CA LEU A 146 -18.58 -15.39 -1.43
C LEU A 146 -18.20 -16.82 -1.05
N GLN A 147 -16.91 -17.13 -0.94
CA GLN A 147 -16.39 -18.44 -0.52
C GLN A 147 -16.81 -18.83 0.90
N ASN A 148 -17.05 -17.84 1.77
CA ASN A 148 -17.52 -18.03 3.14
C ASN A 148 -19.04 -17.90 3.31
N GLY A 149 -19.80 -17.94 2.20
CA GLY A 149 -21.27 -18.02 2.20
C GLY A 149 -21.99 -16.67 2.36
N PHE A 150 -21.28 -15.55 2.19
CA PHE A 150 -21.89 -14.23 2.12
C PHE A 150 -22.28 -13.95 0.67
N ASN A 151 -23.53 -14.15 0.34
CA ASN A 151 -24.05 -13.92 -1.01
C ASN A 151 -25.18 -12.89 -0.94
N GLN A 152 -24.87 -11.65 -1.29
CA GLN A 152 -25.81 -10.53 -1.26
C GLN A 152 -25.73 -9.73 -2.57
N ASP A 153 -26.82 -9.05 -2.89
CA ASP A 153 -26.82 -8.11 -4.00
C ASP A 153 -25.81 -6.95 -3.76
N ASN A 154 -25.11 -6.57 -4.79
CA ASN A 154 -24.11 -5.48 -4.78
C ASN A 154 -22.98 -5.72 -3.77
N LEU A 155 -22.53 -6.98 -3.61
CA LEU A 155 -21.51 -7.32 -2.62
C LEU A 155 -20.17 -6.62 -2.92
N SER A 156 -19.79 -6.48 -4.17
CA SER A 156 -18.56 -5.80 -4.56
C SER A 156 -18.57 -4.32 -4.18
N GLU A 157 -19.67 -3.62 -4.43
CA GLU A 157 -19.86 -2.22 -4.06
C GLU A 157 -19.84 -2.03 -2.53
N LYS A 158 -20.47 -2.95 -1.81
CA LYS A 158 -20.46 -2.96 -0.34
C LYS A 158 -19.05 -3.16 0.22
N VAL A 159 -18.29 -4.08 -0.36
CA VAL A 159 -16.90 -4.33 0.00
C VAL A 159 -16.05 -3.10 -0.29
N HIS A 160 -16.21 -2.48 -1.45
CA HIS A 160 -15.46 -1.26 -1.81
C HIS A 160 -15.74 -0.12 -0.82
N ILE A 161 -17.00 0.10 -0.46
CA ILE A 161 -17.39 1.09 0.56
C ILE A 161 -16.77 0.73 1.93
N ALA A 162 -16.81 -0.55 2.32
CA ALA A 162 -16.26 -1.01 3.58
C ALA A 162 -14.75 -0.77 3.67
N LEU A 163 -14.00 -1.07 2.60
CA LEU A 163 -12.56 -0.79 2.51
C LEU A 163 -12.26 0.70 2.62
N GLY A 164 -13.02 1.56 1.93
CA GLY A 164 -12.89 3.01 2.04
C GLY A 164 -13.18 3.53 3.46
N LEU A 165 -14.16 2.96 4.18
CA LEU A 165 -14.43 3.30 5.58
C LEU A 165 -13.28 2.90 6.51
N ILE A 166 -12.66 1.74 6.28
CA ILE A 166 -11.50 1.28 7.05
C ILE A 166 -10.31 2.18 6.79
N ASP A 167 -10.02 2.47 5.53
CA ASP A 167 -8.91 3.33 5.13
C ASP A 167 -9.03 4.72 5.73
N ASN A 168 -10.19 5.37 5.59
CA ASN A 168 -10.45 6.69 6.19
C ASN A 168 -10.29 6.68 7.71
N LEU A 169 -10.80 5.64 8.40
CA LEU A 169 -10.64 5.50 9.85
C LEU A 169 -9.17 5.35 10.26
N CYS A 170 -8.39 4.59 9.49
CA CYS A 170 -6.96 4.39 9.76
C CYS A 170 -6.17 5.68 9.56
N HIS A 171 -6.48 6.43 8.49
CA HIS A 171 -5.91 7.75 8.24
C HIS A 171 -6.20 8.70 9.41
N GLU A 172 -7.44 8.80 9.86
CA GLU A 172 -7.84 9.63 10.99
C GLU A 172 -7.07 9.25 12.27
N ILE A 173 -6.92 7.96 12.55
CA ILE A 173 -6.23 7.47 13.75
C ILE A 173 -4.72 7.73 13.70
N VAL A 174 -4.10 7.62 12.52
CA VAL A 174 -2.64 7.66 12.39
C VAL A 174 -2.13 9.07 12.11
N TYR A 175 -2.82 9.82 11.26
CA TYR A 175 -2.31 11.09 10.71
C TYR A 175 -3.02 12.33 11.27
N HIS A 176 -4.31 12.21 11.60
CA HIS A 176 -5.18 13.38 11.88
C HIS A 176 -5.93 13.28 13.20
N LYS A 177 -5.29 12.72 14.22
CA LYS A 177 -5.90 12.50 15.53
C LYS A 177 -6.45 13.79 16.15
N HIS A 178 -7.74 13.78 16.49
CA HIS A 178 -8.40 14.86 17.20
C HIS A 178 -8.60 14.55 18.69
N GLU A 179 -8.25 15.48 19.57
CA GLU A 179 -8.25 15.27 21.05
C GLU A 179 -9.62 14.90 21.62
N HIS A 180 -10.72 15.32 20.95
CA HIS A 180 -12.08 15.10 21.45
C HIS A 180 -12.77 13.85 20.88
N MET A 181 -12.10 13.07 20.02
CA MET A 181 -12.66 11.88 19.41
C MET A 181 -12.32 10.61 20.18
N ASN A 182 -13.31 9.73 20.34
CA ASN A 182 -13.10 8.41 20.94
C ASN A 182 -12.85 7.37 19.85
N TYR A 183 -11.59 7.14 19.52
CA TYR A 183 -11.18 6.26 18.43
C TYR A 183 -11.56 4.79 18.65
N LYS A 184 -11.56 4.31 19.90
CA LYS A 184 -12.07 2.97 20.20
C LYS A 184 -13.53 2.83 19.79
N LYS A 185 -14.34 3.86 20.09
CA LYS A 185 -15.75 3.89 19.73
C LYS A 185 -15.97 4.05 18.22
N MET A 186 -15.08 4.79 17.53
CA MET A 186 -15.12 4.91 16.07
C MET A 186 -14.84 3.56 15.39
N ILE A 187 -13.86 2.80 15.87
CA ILE A 187 -13.58 1.43 15.37
C ILE A 187 -14.82 0.55 15.56
N GLU A 188 -15.46 0.57 16.73
CA GLU A 188 -16.68 -0.20 17.01
C GLU A 188 -17.82 0.18 16.06
N ILE A 189 -18.01 1.48 15.78
CA ILE A 189 -19.02 1.98 14.84
C ILE A 189 -18.72 1.47 13.42
N VAL A 190 -17.51 1.63 12.93
CA VAL A 190 -17.11 1.18 11.58
C VAL A 190 -17.33 -0.32 11.43
N VAL A 191 -16.85 -1.12 12.39
CA VAL A 191 -17.05 -2.59 12.37
C VAL A 191 -18.54 -2.94 12.32
N ASN A 192 -19.37 -2.34 13.16
CA ASN A 192 -20.81 -2.62 13.15
C ASN A 192 -21.47 -2.15 11.85
N THR A 193 -21.05 -1.03 11.27
CA THR A 193 -21.55 -0.53 9.98
C THR A 193 -21.22 -1.53 8.86
N ILE A 194 -19.97 -2.00 8.80
CA ILE A 194 -19.52 -2.99 7.80
C ILE A 194 -20.34 -4.28 7.91
N ILE A 195 -20.51 -4.80 9.13
CA ILE A 195 -21.30 -6.03 9.36
C ILE A 195 -22.76 -5.87 8.92
N ASN A 196 -23.34 -4.68 9.07
CA ASN A 196 -24.73 -4.43 8.69
C ASN A 196 -24.92 -4.28 7.17
N ILE A 197 -23.89 -3.89 6.43
CA ILE A 197 -23.98 -3.73 4.97
C ILE A 197 -23.57 -5.02 4.22
N ILE A 198 -22.73 -5.87 4.79
CA ILE A 198 -22.30 -7.17 4.25
C ILE A 198 -23.20 -8.29 4.77
#